data_bf45870d58c6fb80540282cdc1eecc51
#
_entry.id   bf45870d58c6fb80540282cdc1eecc51
#
_cell.length_a   1.000
_cell.length_b   1.000
_cell.length_c   1.000
_cell.angle_alpha   90.00
_cell.angle_beta   90.00
_cell.angle_gamma   90.00
#
_symmetry.space_group_name_H-M   'P 1'
#
loop_
_entity.id
_entity.type
_entity.pdbx_description
1 polymer ?
#
loop_
_entity_poly.entity_id
_entity_poly.type
_entity_poly.pdbx_seq_one_letter_code
_entity_poly.pdbx_strand_id
1 'polypeptide(L)'
;MFTALSNLVMRPCLLLLALGLSVSPDASALQRGGVPGASMRSILLASPSAPNRLGPRQLWIGRSTSAIVTSIATPAEAVPGFIPGVGGLALVLSIVVEETQEEELFTLFVPSTPPGVERPMLVAFHGFNVSHLDIWANTSFISECQARGWFLIAPYMRNLAPTGPGTSQSGFGSAQSQLHVQAVMRYVMEGFPVDLDRIYGVGFSMGGGAAMSYAARHRDRDEGAFAAVVNHTGTVALQHVYANADNDTQGLMRRIFGGNPQYAPFNYNRSSVIELDANGVLVPDGDHMARNLSEVPVRTYYGVGDGQGYLVDEALQLDGFMSTISSTHELVALPADCSPAQGGHCWGTIDETEVCDWLETKVLGTPGQIGQVLADRNARWGNLDVTSTLAGVFSSFDYSISSSQNSIRLLGSSNLESVRFNLNEVGLDRSSPIGLRLGTADGSGDTVHITGYGGAPSSIVRNGWLVIEDCSSASLPRWCYDPSTDTLSITETAPQTALWTVNP
;
A
#
# COMPACT_ATOMS: atom_id res chain seq x y z
N MET A 1 -54.91 -28.87 14.82
CA MET A 1 -54.17 -30.10 14.55
C MET A 1 -52.72 -29.66 14.32
N PHE A 2 -51.99 -29.54 15.38
CA PHE A 2 -50.71 -30.11 15.81
C PHE A 2 -49.75 -30.37 14.66
N THR A 3 -48.55 -29.86 14.62
CA THR A 3 -47.45 -30.23 15.50
C THR A 3 -46.30 -29.21 15.42
N ALA A 4 -45.69 -28.99 16.57
CA ALA A 4 -44.43 -28.27 16.80
C ALA A 4 -43.22 -29.04 16.24
N LEU A 5 -42.18 -28.33 15.81
CA LEU A 5 -40.84 -28.86 15.71
C LEU A 5 -39.79 -27.81 16.09
N SER A 6 -39.37 -27.98 17.24
CA SER A 6 -38.10 -27.88 17.93
C SER A 6 -36.93 -27.15 17.21
N ASN A 7 -36.49 -26.09 17.91
CA ASN A 7 -35.19 -25.46 17.82
C ASN A 7 -34.05 -26.50 17.90
N LEU A 8 -33.24 -26.55 16.89
CA LEU A 8 -31.88 -27.17 16.94
C LEU A 8 -30.86 -26.06 16.76
N VAL A 9 -30.36 -25.56 17.88
CA VAL A 9 -29.18 -24.73 17.94
C VAL A 9 -27.96 -25.62 17.59
N MET A 10 -27.46 -25.54 16.38
CA MET A 10 -26.16 -26.12 16.05
C MET A 10 -25.06 -25.19 16.58
N ARG A 11 -24.37 -25.65 17.59
CA ARG A 11 -23.07 -25.12 18.01
C ARG A 11 -22.05 -25.46 16.91
N PRO A 12 -21.16 -24.55 16.53
CA PRO A 12 -20.05 -24.90 15.65
C PRO A 12 -19.12 -25.86 16.41
N CYS A 13 -18.96 -27.06 15.90
CA CYS A 13 -17.90 -27.98 16.32
C CYS A 13 -16.56 -27.37 15.88
N LEU A 14 -15.83 -26.84 16.84
CA LEU A 14 -14.38 -26.66 16.72
C LEU A 14 -13.77 -28.07 16.64
N LEU A 15 -13.38 -28.48 15.45
CA LEU A 15 -12.51 -29.63 15.28
C LEU A 15 -11.08 -29.19 15.60
N LEU A 16 -10.75 -29.10 16.88
CA LEU A 16 -9.40 -29.09 17.36
C LEU A 16 -8.88 -30.51 17.21
N LEU A 17 -8.18 -30.80 16.12
CA LEU A 17 -7.31 -31.96 16.04
C LEU A 17 -6.25 -31.81 17.10
N ALA A 18 -6.30 -32.72 18.08
CA ALA A 18 -5.34 -32.84 19.16
C ALA A 18 -3.93 -33.15 18.62
N LEU A 19 -3.18 -32.09 18.35
CA LEU A 19 -1.73 -32.15 18.50
C LEU A 19 -1.46 -31.73 19.93
N GLY A 20 -0.88 -32.64 20.73
CA GLY A 20 -0.70 -32.52 22.17
C GLY A 20 0.23 -31.37 22.59
N LEU A 21 -0.21 -30.16 22.43
CA LEU A 21 0.33 -29.00 23.07
C LEU A 21 -0.64 -28.64 24.20
N SER A 22 -0.25 -29.03 25.43
CA SER A 22 -0.88 -28.51 26.62
C SER A 22 -0.68 -27.01 26.66
N VAL A 23 -1.74 -26.27 26.32
CA VAL A 23 -1.79 -24.82 26.55
C VAL A 23 -1.89 -24.63 28.06
N SER A 24 -0.80 -24.21 28.69
CA SER A 24 -0.82 -23.74 30.07
C SER A 24 -1.71 -22.47 30.15
N PRO A 25 -2.59 -22.36 31.14
CA PRO A 25 -3.50 -21.23 31.29
C PRO A 25 -2.83 -19.92 31.74
N ASP A 26 -1.50 -19.87 31.92
CA ASP A 26 -0.76 -18.70 32.37
C ASP A 26 0.03 -18.02 31.24
N ALA A 27 -0.68 -17.46 30.26
CA ALA A 27 -0.08 -16.54 29.29
C ALA A 27 0.46 -15.24 29.94
N SER A 28 0.08 -14.94 31.19
CA SER A 28 0.54 -13.76 31.93
C SER A 28 1.94 -13.94 32.58
N ALA A 29 2.46 -15.15 32.68
CA ALA A 29 3.78 -15.40 33.25
C ALA A 29 4.94 -15.29 32.24
N LEU A 30 4.64 -15.37 30.93
CA LEU A 30 5.65 -15.25 29.86
C LEU A 30 6.06 -13.82 29.56
N GLN A 31 5.29 -12.82 30.03
CA GLN A 31 5.61 -11.39 29.84
C GLN A 31 6.71 -10.86 30.78
N ARG A 32 7.19 -11.64 31.76
CA ARG A 32 8.19 -11.19 32.74
C ARG A 32 9.52 -11.94 32.70
N GLY A 33 9.65 -12.93 31.86
CA GLY A 33 10.92 -13.62 31.65
C GLY A 33 11.59 -13.09 30.38
N GLY A 34 12.08 -11.85 30.42
CA GLY A 34 12.89 -11.32 29.34
C GLY A 34 14.10 -12.21 29.14
N VAL A 35 14.14 -12.98 28.07
CA VAL A 35 15.39 -13.51 27.55
C VAL A 35 16.22 -12.29 27.16
N PRO A 36 17.41 -12.06 27.77
CA PRO A 36 18.17 -10.86 27.46
C PRO A 36 18.50 -10.87 25.98
N GLY A 37 17.96 -9.91 25.24
CA GLY A 37 18.40 -9.43 23.93
C GLY A 37 19.09 -10.45 23.02
N ALA A 38 18.44 -11.57 22.72
CA ALA A 38 18.86 -12.36 21.56
C ALA A 38 18.53 -11.55 20.32
N SER A 39 19.52 -10.84 19.78
CA SER A 39 19.34 -10.11 18.54
C SER A 39 18.96 -11.10 17.43
N MET A 40 18.17 -10.67 16.46
CA MET A 40 17.81 -11.47 15.27
C MET A 40 19.07 -12.11 14.63
N ARG A 41 20.23 -11.48 14.80
CA ARG A 41 21.54 -11.99 14.43
C ARG A 41 21.86 -13.35 15.06
N SER A 42 21.49 -13.57 16.33
CA SER A 42 21.72 -14.85 17.01
C SER A 42 20.79 -15.94 16.51
N ILE A 43 19.57 -15.59 16.08
CA ILE A 43 18.56 -16.54 15.60
C ILE A 43 18.86 -16.97 14.15
N LEU A 44 19.28 -16.05 13.29
CA LEU A 44 19.72 -16.36 11.93
C LEU A 44 21.03 -17.15 11.91
N LEU A 45 21.93 -16.94 12.90
CA LEU A 45 23.17 -17.72 13.05
C LEU A 45 22.95 -19.10 13.65
N ALA A 46 21.82 -19.34 14.34
CA ALA A 46 21.47 -20.64 14.89
C ALA A 46 20.79 -21.58 13.87
N SER A 47 20.46 -21.11 12.67
CA SER A 47 19.93 -21.95 11.61
C SER A 47 21.06 -22.81 11.00
N PRO A 48 20.97 -24.15 11.02
CA PRO A 48 22.03 -25.03 10.50
C PRO A 48 22.29 -24.91 8.99
N SER A 49 21.44 -24.22 8.26
CA SER A 49 21.52 -24.03 6.81
C SER A 49 21.83 -22.60 6.37
N ALA A 50 21.96 -21.65 7.30
CA ALA A 50 22.31 -20.27 6.95
C ALA A 50 23.83 -20.18 6.72
N PRO A 51 24.29 -19.78 5.51
CA PRO A 51 25.71 -19.59 5.28
C PRO A 51 26.22 -18.42 6.13
N ASN A 52 27.33 -18.63 6.81
CA ASN A 52 28.01 -17.69 7.74
C ASN A 52 28.55 -16.41 7.10
N ARG A 53 27.92 -15.88 6.05
CA ARG A 53 28.35 -14.64 5.37
C ARG A 53 27.17 -13.74 5.12
N LEU A 54 26.76 -13.06 6.17
CA LEU A 54 25.95 -11.88 6.04
C LEU A 54 26.88 -10.71 5.69
N GLY A 55 26.69 -10.11 4.52
CA GLY A 55 27.57 -9.04 4.05
C GLY A 55 27.47 -7.74 4.88
N PRO A 56 28.32 -6.71 4.60
CA PRO A 56 28.42 -5.49 5.40
C PRO A 56 27.10 -4.70 5.55
N ARG A 57 26.10 -4.90 4.68
CA ARG A 57 24.78 -4.26 4.77
C ARG A 57 23.93 -4.76 5.92
N GLN A 58 24.22 -5.92 6.51
CA GLN A 58 23.47 -6.48 7.63
C GLN A 58 23.86 -5.92 8.99
N LEU A 59 24.89 -5.10 9.08
CA LEU A 59 25.28 -4.38 10.29
C LEU A 59 24.37 -3.17 10.60
N TRP A 60 23.39 -2.86 9.73
CA TRP A 60 22.48 -1.72 9.85
C TRP A 60 21.10 -2.08 10.39
N ILE A 61 20.86 -3.28 10.90
CA ILE A 61 19.67 -3.60 11.67
C ILE A 61 19.74 -2.81 12.97
N GLY A 62 19.30 -1.58 12.96
CA GLY A 62 19.27 -0.84 14.19
C GLY A 62 19.39 0.66 14.07
N ARG A 63 18.41 1.31 13.48
CA ARG A 63 18.18 2.71 13.82
C ARG A 63 16.77 3.06 14.25
N SER A 64 15.77 2.18 14.11
CA SER A 64 14.43 2.54 14.63
C SER A 64 13.45 1.40 14.95
N THR A 65 13.73 0.13 14.65
CA THR A 65 12.77 -0.94 14.96
C THR A 65 13.41 -2.05 15.79
N SER A 66 12.87 -2.32 16.99
CA SER A 66 13.23 -3.50 17.78
C SER A 66 12.30 -4.65 17.36
N ALA A 67 12.81 -5.64 16.61
CA ALA A 67 12.05 -6.84 16.30
C ALA A 67 12.16 -7.82 17.47
N ILE A 68 11.01 -8.29 17.96
CA ILE A 68 10.91 -9.33 18.96
C ILE A 68 10.38 -10.58 18.28
N VAL A 69 11.18 -11.65 18.27
CA VAL A 69 10.71 -12.95 17.80
C VAL A 69 9.71 -13.50 18.79
N THR A 70 8.44 -13.58 18.43
CA THR A 70 7.37 -14.08 19.30
C THR A 70 7.22 -15.60 19.20
N SER A 71 7.44 -16.16 18.01
CA SER A 71 7.52 -17.61 17.82
C SER A 71 8.27 -17.93 16.51
N ILE A 72 8.92 -19.09 16.49
CA ILE A 72 9.51 -19.65 15.28
C ILE A 72 8.70 -20.88 14.92
N ALA A 73 8.02 -20.85 13.79
CA ALA A 73 7.42 -22.07 13.26
C ALA A 73 8.56 -22.98 12.76
N THR A 74 8.62 -24.21 13.30
CA THR A 74 9.56 -25.20 12.76
C THR A 74 9.21 -25.47 11.31
N PRO A 75 10.18 -25.40 10.41
CA PRO A 75 9.94 -25.65 9.00
C PRO A 75 9.30 -27.01 8.81
N ALA A 76 8.48 -27.28 7.94
CA ALA A 76 7.99 -28.57 7.49
C ALA A 76 6.72 -29.13 8.14
N GLU A 77 6.39 -28.87 9.39
CA GLU A 77 5.24 -29.55 10.00
C GLU A 77 4.06 -28.65 10.32
N ALA A 78 4.25 -27.33 10.30
CA ALA A 78 3.25 -26.38 10.77
C ALA A 78 2.57 -25.55 9.63
N VAL A 79 3.08 -25.64 8.40
CA VAL A 79 2.57 -24.86 7.29
C VAL A 79 1.94 -25.79 6.25
N PRO A 80 0.62 -25.73 5.99
CA PRO A 80 0.00 -26.49 4.92
C PRO A 80 0.68 -26.20 3.57
N GLY A 81 1.11 -27.25 2.88
CA GLY A 81 1.77 -27.11 1.58
C GLY A 81 3.30 -26.88 1.62
N PHE A 82 3.92 -26.80 2.80
CA PHE A 82 5.38 -26.71 2.90
C PHE A 82 6.03 -28.00 2.34
N ILE A 83 6.91 -27.85 1.35
CA ILE A 83 7.60 -28.98 0.72
C ILE A 83 8.91 -29.25 1.49
N PRO A 84 9.04 -30.38 2.20
CA PRO A 84 10.27 -30.72 2.89
C PRO A 84 11.45 -30.80 1.90
N GLY A 85 12.56 -30.15 2.24
CA GLY A 85 13.79 -30.22 1.45
C GLY A 85 14.02 -29.09 0.44
N VAL A 86 13.05 -28.21 0.23
CA VAL A 86 13.24 -26.96 -0.50
C VAL A 86 13.42 -25.87 0.57
N GLY A 87 14.60 -25.33 0.72
CA GLY A 87 14.97 -24.53 1.89
C GLY A 87 14.24 -23.20 2.03
N GLY A 88 13.78 -22.90 3.23
CA GLY A 88 13.18 -21.62 3.63
C GLY A 88 12.89 -21.61 5.13
N LEU A 89 12.65 -20.43 5.69
CA LEU A 89 12.36 -20.23 7.11
C LEU A 89 11.07 -19.39 7.25
N ALA A 90 10.08 -19.96 7.92
CA ALA A 90 8.84 -19.27 8.25
C ALA A 90 8.86 -18.81 9.71
N LEU A 91 8.55 -17.54 9.95
CA LEU A 91 8.63 -16.87 11.24
C LEU A 91 7.33 -16.13 11.55
N VAL A 92 6.97 -16.07 12.83
CA VAL A 92 6.03 -15.06 13.34
C VAL A 92 6.85 -14.09 14.18
N LEU A 93 6.80 -12.83 13.80
CA LEU A 93 7.59 -11.75 14.38
C LEU A 93 6.67 -10.64 14.87
N SER A 94 7.17 -9.81 15.78
CA SER A 94 6.59 -8.51 16.07
C SER A 94 7.65 -7.43 16.01
N ILE A 95 7.22 -6.23 15.59
CA ILE A 95 8.04 -5.01 15.63
C ILE A 95 7.27 -3.91 16.36
N VAL A 96 7.99 -2.98 16.96
CA VAL A 96 7.39 -1.73 17.45
C VAL A 96 7.44 -0.72 16.31
N VAL A 97 6.27 -0.22 15.91
CA VAL A 97 6.14 0.80 14.86
C VAL A 97 6.52 2.16 15.46
N GLU A 98 7.54 2.80 14.91
CA GLU A 98 8.13 4.01 15.48
C GLU A 98 7.10 5.16 15.57
N GLU A 99 6.30 5.33 14.55
CA GLU A 99 5.34 6.44 14.42
C GLU A 99 4.19 6.34 15.42
N THR A 100 3.80 5.11 15.81
CA THR A 100 2.67 4.86 16.73
C THR A 100 3.11 4.35 18.09
N GLN A 101 4.36 3.91 18.24
CA GLN A 101 4.90 3.23 19.43
C GLN A 101 4.14 1.95 19.79
N GLU A 102 3.55 1.31 18.80
CA GLU A 102 2.73 0.12 18.94
C GLU A 102 3.37 -1.10 18.32
N GLU A 103 2.96 -2.25 18.81
CA GLU A 103 3.44 -3.53 18.33
C GLU A 103 2.64 -3.98 17.11
N GLU A 104 3.33 -4.33 16.02
CA GLU A 104 2.75 -4.97 14.84
C GLU A 104 3.27 -6.39 14.71
N LEU A 105 2.36 -7.36 14.67
CA LEU A 105 2.65 -8.77 14.42
C LEU A 105 2.63 -9.04 12.92
N PHE A 106 3.50 -9.93 12.47
CA PHE A 106 3.48 -10.37 11.07
C PHE A 106 4.09 -11.74 10.88
N THR A 107 3.67 -12.40 9.82
CA THR A 107 4.31 -13.60 9.30
C THR A 107 5.39 -13.19 8.32
N LEU A 108 6.56 -13.80 8.40
CA LEU A 108 7.66 -13.65 7.45
C LEU A 108 8.09 -15.02 6.94
N PHE A 109 8.09 -15.22 5.64
CA PHE A 109 8.77 -16.33 5.00
C PHE A 109 10.04 -15.82 4.31
N VAL A 110 11.18 -16.44 4.68
CA VAL A 110 12.51 -16.17 4.10
C VAL A 110 12.91 -17.35 3.24
N PRO A 111 13.05 -17.19 1.92
CA PRO A 111 13.46 -18.28 1.04
C PRO A 111 14.92 -18.63 1.25
N SER A 112 15.28 -19.88 0.98
CA SER A 112 16.68 -20.31 0.94
C SER A 112 17.32 -19.87 -0.37
N THR A 113 18.03 -18.78 -0.35
CA THR A 113 18.67 -18.20 -1.55
C THR A 113 20.17 -18.01 -1.32
N PRO A 114 20.99 -18.02 -2.38
CA PRO A 114 22.39 -17.65 -2.26
C PRO A 114 22.55 -16.22 -1.70
N PRO A 115 23.57 -15.96 -0.89
CA PRO A 115 23.83 -14.63 -0.35
C PRO A 115 23.98 -13.56 -1.44
N GLY A 116 23.36 -12.39 -1.24
CA GLY A 116 23.48 -11.24 -2.13
C GLY A 116 22.64 -11.29 -3.41
N VAL A 117 21.78 -12.29 -3.57
CA VAL A 117 20.81 -12.34 -4.67
C VAL A 117 19.52 -11.69 -4.19
N GLU A 118 19.15 -10.56 -4.81
CA GLU A 118 17.87 -9.91 -4.57
C GLU A 118 16.72 -10.77 -5.09
N ARG A 119 15.59 -10.78 -4.36
CA ARG A 119 14.43 -11.61 -4.65
C ARG A 119 13.12 -10.83 -4.50
N PRO A 120 12.11 -11.14 -5.30
CA PRO A 120 10.79 -10.59 -5.16
C PRO A 120 10.21 -10.78 -3.75
N MET A 121 9.28 -9.92 -3.38
CA MET A 121 8.53 -10.02 -2.12
C MET A 121 7.04 -9.94 -2.39
N LEU A 122 6.29 -10.90 -1.82
CA LEU A 122 4.83 -10.89 -1.79
C LEU A 122 4.35 -10.36 -0.44
N VAL A 123 3.50 -9.33 -0.47
CA VAL A 123 2.81 -8.78 0.69
C VAL A 123 1.36 -9.26 0.65
N ALA A 124 0.98 -10.13 1.60
CA ALA A 124 -0.31 -10.78 1.62
C ALA A 124 -1.20 -10.22 2.75
N PHE A 125 -2.39 -9.75 2.39
CA PHE A 125 -3.32 -9.06 3.28
C PHE A 125 -4.52 -9.94 3.60
N HIS A 126 -4.70 -10.26 4.88
CA HIS A 126 -5.77 -11.13 5.35
C HIS A 126 -7.16 -10.48 5.36
N GLY A 127 -8.21 -11.28 5.40
CA GLY A 127 -9.61 -10.84 5.47
C GLY A 127 -10.02 -10.27 6.83
N PHE A 128 -11.29 -9.88 6.93
CA PHE A 128 -11.88 -9.38 8.18
C PHE A 128 -12.00 -10.47 9.24
N ASN A 129 -11.82 -10.12 10.52
CA ASN A 129 -11.93 -11.01 11.68
C ASN A 129 -10.96 -12.21 11.72
N VAL A 130 -9.91 -12.18 10.91
CA VAL A 130 -8.81 -13.16 10.95
C VAL A 130 -7.48 -12.45 11.26
N SER A 131 -6.36 -13.12 11.12
CA SER A 131 -5.03 -12.56 11.45
C SER A 131 -4.02 -12.85 10.34
N HIS A 132 -2.80 -12.35 10.51
CA HIS A 132 -1.65 -12.65 9.67
C HIS A 132 -1.40 -14.18 9.48
N LEU A 133 -1.92 -15.02 10.36
CA LEU A 133 -1.82 -16.48 10.25
C LEU A 133 -2.83 -17.09 9.25
N ASP A 134 -3.83 -16.32 8.82
CA ASP A 134 -4.83 -16.76 7.82
C ASP A 134 -4.17 -17.15 6.49
N ILE A 135 -3.14 -16.42 6.09
CA ILE A 135 -2.36 -16.70 4.89
C ILE A 135 -1.70 -18.08 4.95
N TRP A 136 -1.23 -18.51 6.14
CA TRP A 136 -0.67 -19.85 6.33
C TRP A 136 -1.72 -20.95 6.33
N ALA A 137 -2.86 -20.65 6.96
CA ALA A 137 -3.87 -21.66 7.21
C ALA A 137 -4.76 -21.94 5.99
N ASN A 138 -4.98 -20.93 5.15
CA ASN A 138 -6.04 -20.95 4.15
C ASN A 138 -5.56 -20.69 2.71
N THR A 139 -4.24 -20.50 2.50
CA THR A 139 -3.67 -20.29 1.16
C THR A 139 -2.41 -21.12 0.92
N SER A 140 -2.02 -21.26 -0.34
CA SER A 140 -0.76 -21.89 -0.75
C SER A 140 0.35 -20.86 -1.05
N PHE A 141 0.14 -19.55 -0.80
CA PHE A 141 1.12 -18.50 -1.16
C PHE A 141 2.51 -18.75 -0.57
N ILE A 142 2.64 -19.33 0.63
CA ILE A 142 3.95 -19.66 1.20
C ILE A 142 4.66 -20.73 0.36
N SER A 143 3.93 -21.75 -0.07
CA SER A 143 4.46 -22.81 -0.94
C SER A 143 4.87 -22.25 -2.31
N GLU A 144 4.07 -21.33 -2.85
CA GLU A 144 4.35 -20.66 -4.11
C GLU A 144 5.60 -19.76 -3.99
N CYS A 145 5.70 -18.98 -2.91
CA CYS A 145 6.90 -18.18 -2.64
C CYS A 145 8.14 -19.05 -2.43
N GLN A 146 7.99 -20.19 -1.76
CA GLN A 146 9.07 -21.15 -1.58
C GLN A 146 9.56 -21.69 -2.94
N ALA A 147 8.65 -22.10 -3.80
CA ALA A 147 8.97 -22.66 -5.12
C ALA A 147 9.70 -21.65 -6.03
N ARG A 148 9.34 -20.35 -5.92
CA ARG A 148 9.91 -19.25 -6.71
C ARG A 148 11.11 -18.57 -6.03
N GLY A 149 11.37 -18.89 -4.77
CA GLY A 149 12.41 -18.23 -3.98
C GLY A 149 12.09 -16.78 -3.62
N TRP A 150 10.82 -16.45 -3.42
CA TRP A 150 10.34 -15.13 -3.04
C TRP A 150 10.25 -14.99 -1.51
N PHE A 151 10.41 -13.77 -1.00
CA PHE A 151 9.97 -13.43 0.35
C PHE A 151 8.45 -13.36 0.39
N LEU A 152 7.86 -13.66 1.56
CA LEU A 152 6.46 -13.36 1.82
C LEU A 152 6.35 -12.69 3.18
N ILE A 153 5.57 -11.62 3.26
CA ILE A 153 5.13 -11.04 4.52
C ILE A 153 3.61 -11.00 4.57
N ALA A 154 3.05 -11.27 5.74
CA ALA A 154 1.64 -11.08 6.03
C ALA A 154 1.51 -10.26 7.31
N PRO A 155 1.30 -8.94 7.22
CA PRO A 155 1.11 -8.07 8.39
C PRO A 155 -0.25 -8.31 9.03
N TYR A 156 -0.36 -8.07 10.35
CA TYR A 156 -1.63 -8.15 11.07
C TYR A 156 -2.54 -6.96 10.77
N MET A 157 -2.00 -5.90 10.22
CA MET A 157 -2.73 -4.67 9.87
C MET A 157 -3.46 -4.07 11.06
N ARG A 158 -2.78 -4.02 12.20
CA ARG A 158 -3.35 -3.55 13.44
C ARG A 158 -3.92 -2.15 13.30
N ASN A 159 -5.08 -1.93 13.90
CA ASN A 159 -5.59 -0.61 14.19
C ASN A 159 -6.02 -0.56 15.65
N LEU A 160 -5.65 0.51 16.34
CA LEU A 160 -5.91 0.72 17.76
C LEU A 160 -7.32 1.15 18.12
N ALA A 161 -8.33 0.82 17.39
CA ALA A 161 -9.65 0.97 17.99
C ALA A 161 -9.60 0.23 19.34
N PRO A 162 -9.83 0.91 20.50
CA PRO A 162 -9.74 0.28 21.80
C PRO A 162 -10.69 -0.90 21.83
N THR A 163 -10.09 -2.07 21.89
CA THR A 163 -10.80 -3.34 21.72
C THR A 163 -10.89 -4.00 23.07
N GLY A 164 -12.09 -4.40 23.44
CA GLY A 164 -12.27 -5.36 24.52
C GLY A 164 -11.68 -6.73 24.12
N PRO A 165 -11.50 -7.65 25.08
CA PRO A 165 -11.07 -9.01 24.78
C PRO A 165 -11.97 -9.64 23.71
N GLY A 166 -11.39 -10.13 22.62
CA GLY A 166 -12.09 -10.82 21.53
C GLY A 166 -12.60 -9.94 20.39
N THR A 167 -12.31 -8.64 20.37
CA THR A 167 -12.66 -7.78 19.24
C THR A 167 -11.58 -7.80 18.16
N SER A 168 -12.01 -7.84 16.90
CA SER A 168 -11.11 -7.75 15.75
C SER A 168 -10.30 -6.44 15.77
N GLN A 169 -9.03 -6.55 15.47
CA GLN A 169 -8.13 -5.40 15.30
C GLN A 169 -7.96 -5.04 13.82
N SER A 170 -8.87 -5.48 12.98
CA SER A 170 -8.86 -5.23 11.54
C SER A 170 -8.91 -3.74 11.23
N GLY A 171 -7.99 -3.28 10.39
CA GLY A 171 -7.78 -1.86 10.14
C GLY A 171 -8.46 -1.30 8.88
N PHE A 172 -9.13 -2.12 8.07
CA PHE A 172 -9.78 -1.72 6.82
C PHE A 172 -8.90 -0.85 5.89
N GLY A 173 -7.59 -1.11 5.84
CA GLY A 173 -6.67 -0.27 5.06
C GLY A 173 -6.60 1.18 5.55
N SER A 174 -6.97 1.47 6.80
CA SER A 174 -6.86 2.81 7.39
C SER A 174 -5.42 3.34 7.31
N ALA A 175 -5.26 4.65 7.35
CA ALA A 175 -3.94 5.28 7.32
C ALA A 175 -3.00 4.72 8.41
N GLN A 176 -3.53 4.42 9.59
CA GLN A 176 -2.76 3.82 10.67
C GLN A 176 -2.35 2.37 10.34
N SER A 177 -3.28 1.53 9.85
CA SER A 177 -2.91 0.16 9.48
C SER A 177 -1.91 0.12 8.32
N GLN A 178 -1.96 1.09 7.40
CA GLN A 178 -0.97 1.22 6.33
C GLN A 178 0.42 1.64 6.84
N LEU A 179 0.51 2.49 7.90
CA LEU A 179 1.78 2.77 8.57
C LEU A 179 2.41 1.51 9.16
N HIS A 180 1.60 0.63 9.76
CA HIS A 180 2.05 -0.63 10.30
C HIS A 180 2.56 -1.57 9.20
N VAL A 181 1.82 -1.67 8.07
CA VAL A 181 2.28 -2.43 6.89
C VAL A 181 3.60 -1.88 6.36
N GLN A 182 3.72 -0.55 6.22
CA GLN A 182 4.95 0.10 5.75
C GLN A 182 6.14 -0.16 6.68
N ALA A 183 5.92 -0.15 8.00
CA ALA A 183 6.98 -0.46 8.98
C ALA A 183 7.47 -1.91 8.84
N VAL A 184 6.56 -2.88 8.67
CA VAL A 184 6.92 -4.28 8.40
C VAL A 184 7.71 -4.41 7.09
N MET A 185 7.23 -3.77 6.02
CA MET A 185 7.94 -3.79 4.73
C MET A 185 9.33 -3.18 4.85
N ARG A 186 9.47 -2.02 5.47
CA ARG A 186 10.75 -1.35 5.72
C ARG A 186 11.71 -2.27 6.48
N TYR A 187 11.24 -2.89 7.56
CA TYR A 187 12.04 -3.84 8.33
C TYR A 187 12.60 -4.98 7.46
N VAL A 188 11.78 -5.53 6.57
CA VAL A 188 12.20 -6.64 5.70
C VAL A 188 13.11 -6.13 4.57
N MET A 189 12.80 -5.02 3.92
CA MET A 189 13.64 -4.43 2.88
C MET A 189 15.03 -4.00 3.37
N GLU A 190 15.13 -3.50 4.60
CA GLU A 190 16.42 -3.13 5.22
C GLU A 190 17.22 -4.35 5.69
N GLY A 191 16.54 -5.42 6.10
CA GLY A 191 17.16 -6.63 6.68
C GLY A 191 17.52 -7.72 5.67
N PHE A 192 16.90 -7.72 4.49
CA PHE A 192 17.00 -8.80 3.50
C PHE A 192 17.21 -8.26 2.08
N PRO A 193 17.80 -9.06 1.18
CA PRO A 193 18.03 -8.66 -0.21
C PRO A 193 16.73 -8.76 -1.03
N VAL A 194 15.81 -7.84 -0.79
CA VAL A 194 14.56 -7.71 -1.54
C VAL A 194 14.80 -6.98 -2.85
N ASP A 195 14.27 -7.49 -3.95
CA ASP A 195 14.20 -6.80 -5.23
C ASP A 195 13.09 -5.74 -5.17
N LEU A 196 13.48 -4.47 -5.03
CA LEU A 196 12.54 -3.35 -4.88
C LEU A 196 11.70 -3.08 -6.14
N ASP A 197 12.09 -3.65 -7.27
CA ASP A 197 11.32 -3.56 -8.51
C ASP A 197 10.29 -4.68 -8.64
N ARG A 198 10.28 -5.64 -7.70
CA ARG A 198 9.38 -6.79 -7.70
C ARG A 198 8.75 -7.03 -6.33
N ILE A 199 8.06 -6.01 -5.83
CA ILE A 199 7.22 -6.12 -4.63
C ILE A 199 5.77 -6.18 -5.11
N TYR A 200 5.03 -7.17 -4.65
CA TYR A 200 3.66 -7.45 -5.08
C TYR A 200 2.70 -7.42 -3.90
N GLY A 201 1.49 -6.93 -4.14
CA GLY A 201 0.40 -6.98 -3.16
C GLY A 201 -0.65 -8.02 -3.55
N VAL A 202 -1.13 -8.80 -2.59
CA VAL A 202 -2.31 -9.66 -2.77
C VAL A 202 -3.18 -9.57 -1.53
N GLY A 203 -4.50 -9.52 -1.69
CA GLY A 203 -5.38 -9.48 -0.53
C GLY A 203 -6.78 -9.98 -0.84
N PHE A 204 -7.45 -10.46 0.21
CA PHE A 204 -8.79 -10.99 0.15
C PHE A 204 -9.75 -10.17 1.01
N SER A 205 -10.95 -9.90 0.51
CA SER A 205 -12.00 -9.21 1.27
C SER A 205 -11.48 -7.86 1.81
N MET A 206 -11.54 -7.61 3.12
CA MET A 206 -10.91 -6.44 3.74
C MET A 206 -9.44 -6.27 3.29
N GLY A 207 -8.68 -7.37 3.21
CA GLY A 207 -7.29 -7.36 2.77
C GLY A 207 -7.12 -6.98 1.30
N GLY A 208 -8.08 -7.32 0.43
CA GLY A 208 -8.09 -6.90 -0.97
C GLY A 208 -8.17 -5.38 -1.11
N GLY A 209 -9.12 -4.76 -0.37
CA GLY A 209 -9.20 -3.30 -0.29
C GLY A 209 -7.95 -2.66 0.33
N ALA A 210 -7.38 -3.29 1.37
CA ALA A 210 -6.15 -2.80 2.00
C ALA A 210 -4.94 -2.87 1.06
N ALA A 211 -4.76 -3.95 0.29
CA ALA A 211 -3.71 -4.07 -0.71
C ALA A 211 -3.83 -3.00 -1.81
N MET A 212 -5.04 -2.80 -2.31
CA MET A 212 -5.33 -1.80 -3.33
C MET A 212 -5.12 -0.37 -2.83
N SER A 213 -5.63 -0.03 -1.65
CA SER A 213 -5.46 1.30 -1.07
C SER A 213 -4.00 1.58 -0.70
N TYR A 214 -3.24 0.55 -0.25
CA TYR A 214 -1.79 0.67 -0.06
C TYR A 214 -1.09 0.98 -1.39
N ALA A 215 -1.37 0.22 -2.45
CA ALA A 215 -0.79 0.44 -3.78
C ALA A 215 -1.09 1.84 -4.32
N ALA A 216 -2.30 2.37 -4.07
CA ALA A 216 -2.71 3.70 -4.50
C ALA A 216 -2.04 4.83 -3.72
N ARG A 217 -1.66 4.62 -2.45
CA ARG A 217 -1.05 5.63 -1.56
C ARG A 217 0.47 5.60 -1.51
N HIS A 218 1.10 4.45 -1.74
CA HIS A 218 2.54 4.26 -1.60
C HIS A 218 3.17 4.04 -2.97
N ARG A 219 3.56 5.15 -3.61
CA ARG A 219 4.10 5.17 -4.98
C ARG A 219 5.62 5.39 -5.02
N ASP A 220 6.27 5.50 -3.87
CA ASP A 220 7.72 5.60 -3.78
C ASP A 220 8.35 4.20 -3.82
N ARG A 221 9.25 3.97 -4.80
CA ARG A 221 10.00 2.74 -4.94
C ARG A 221 10.78 2.38 -3.67
N ASP A 222 11.41 3.36 -3.08
CA ASP A 222 12.27 3.15 -1.92
C ASP A 222 11.46 2.92 -0.63
N GLU A 223 10.16 3.23 -0.64
CA GLU A 223 9.20 2.93 0.43
C GLU A 223 8.39 1.65 0.17
N GLY A 224 8.68 0.90 -0.91
CA GLY A 224 8.04 -0.36 -1.22
C GLY A 224 6.76 -0.22 -2.05
N ALA A 225 6.80 0.61 -3.11
CA ALA A 225 5.73 0.64 -4.11
C ALA A 225 5.50 -0.74 -4.74
N PHE A 226 4.25 -1.11 -4.95
CA PHE A 226 3.93 -2.40 -5.59
C PHE A 226 4.10 -2.33 -7.10
N ALA A 227 4.81 -3.32 -7.64
CA ALA A 227 4.93 -3.57 -9.08
C ALA A 227 3.62 -4.06 -9.70
N ALA A 228 2.80 -4.75 -8.91
CA ALA A 228 1.45 -5.17 -9.26
C ALA A 228 0.65 -5.48 -8.01
N VAL A 229 -0.68 -5.47 -8.13
CA VAL A 229 -1.57 -5.80 -7.02
C VAL A 229 -2.72 -6.70 -7.47
N VAL A 230 -3.05 -7.67 -6.64
CA VAL A 230 -4.19 -8.58 -6.81
C VAL A 230 -5.21 -8.28 -5.72
N ASN A 231 -6.41 -7.94 -6.17
CA ASN A 231 -7.58 -7.70 -5.35
C ASN A 231 -8.53 -8.88 -5.49
N HIS A 232 -8.77 -9.63 -4.42
CA HIS A 232 -9.73 -10.73 -4.42
C HIS A 232 -10.96 -10.34 -3.60
N THR A 233 -12.03 -9.95 -4.29
CA THR A 233 -13.33 -9.55 -3.72
C THR A 233 -13.14 -8.53 -2.57
N GLY A 234 -12.36 -7.48 -2.84
CA GLY A 234 -11.91 -6.55 -1.80
C GLY A 234 -12.90 -5.43 -1.51
N THR A 235 -12.80 -4.89 -0.27
CA THR A 235 -13.54 -3.71 0.20
C THR A 235 -12.93 -2.43 -0.38
N VAL A 236 -13.22 -2.13 -1.65
CA VAL A 236 -12.59 -1.01 -2.36
C VAL A 236 -13.30 0.34 -2.18
N ALA A 237 -14.49 0.33 -1.57
CA ALA A 237 -15.30 1.53 -1.31
C ALA A 237 -15.87 1.52 0.12
N LEU A 238 -15.12 2.03 1.08
CA LEU A 238 -15.44 1.89 2.51
C LEU A 238 -16.72 2.61 2.96
N GLN A 239 -17.19 3.61 2.23
CA GLN A 239 -18.49 4.24 2.49
C GLN A 239 -19.63 3.26 2.16
N HIS A 240 -19.52 2.53 1.06
CA HIS A 240 -20.47 1.50 0.64
C HIS A 240 -20.40 0.28 1.57
N VAL A 241 -19.18 -0.15 1.95
CA VAL A 241 -18.98 -1.19 2.99
C VAL A 241 -19.69 -0.79 4.28
N TYR A 242 -19.52 0.46 4.74
CA TYR A 242 -20.19 0.96 5.95
C TYR A 242 -21.71 0.88 5.84
N ALA A 243 -22.29 1.23 4.69
CA ALA A 243 -23.74 1.20 4.49
C ALA A 243 -24.32 -0.23 4.55
N ASN A 244 -23.52 -1.24 4.14
CA ASN A 244 -23.93 -2.64 4.11
C ASN A 244 -23.51 -3.45 5.34
N ALA A 245 -22.67 -2.89 6.21
CA ALA A 245 -22.17 -3.54 7.41
C ALA A 245 -23.23 -3.61 8.53
N ASP A 246 -23.11 -4.62 9.39
CA ASP A 246 -23.90 -4.69 10.61
C ASP A 246 -23.51 -3.59 11.63
N ASN A 247 -24.32 -3.43 12.67
CA ASN A 247 -24.13 -2.35 13.66
C ASN A 247 -22.77 -2.43 14.40
N ASP A 248 -22.26 -3.63 14.65
CA ASP A 248 -21.00 -3.84 15.36
C ASP A 248 -19.82 -3.45 14.45
N THR A 249 -19.83 -3.87 13.20
CA THR A 249 -18.87 -3.49 12.16
C THR A 249 -18.93 -1.99 11.88
N GLN A 250 -20.12 -1.39 11.75
CA GLN A 250 -20.26 0.06 11.64
C GLN A 250 -19.68 0.77 12.88
N GLY A 251 -19.92 0.22 14.08
CA GLY A 251 -19.35 0.72 15.33
C GLY A 251 -17.82 0.68 15.33
N LEU A 252 -17.23 -0.40 14.82
CA LEU A 252 -15.79 -0.53 14.64
C LEU A 252 -15.27 0.50 13.63
N MET A 253 -15.88 0.59 12.45
CA MET A 253 -15.45 1.54 11.41
C MET A 253 -15.53 2.99 11.90
N ARG A 254 -16.57 3.38 12.64
CA ARG A 254 -16.64 4.72 13.26
C ARG A 254 -15.48 5.00 14.20
N ARG A 255 -15.00 4.02 14.95
CA ARG A 255 -13.82 4.19 15.82
C ARG A 255 -12.54 4.32 15.02
N ILE A 256 -12.38 3.51 13.96
CA ILE A 256 -11.21 3.51 13.08
C ILE A 256 -11.07 4.84 12.33
N PHE A 257 -12.17 5.31 11.75
CA PHE A 257 -12.18 6.48 10.86
C PHE A 257 -12.57 7.80 11.55
N GLY A 258 -12.87 7.76 12.86
CA GLY A 258 -13.20 8.97 13.64
C GLY A 258 -14.62 9.48 13.44
N GLY A 259 -15.54 8.66 12.93
CA GLY A 259 -16.94 8.98 12.68
C GLY A 259 -17.55 8.11 11.60
N ASN A 260 -18.81 8.35 11.26
CA ASN A 260 -19.42 7.74 10.08
C ASN A 260 -18.93 8.47 8.79
N PRO A 261 -19.18 7.92 7.59
CA PRO A 261 -18.71 8.53 6.34
C PRO A 261 -19.15 9.99 6.13
N GLN A 262 -20.32 10.38 6.60
CA GLN A 262 -20.83 11.74 6.48
C GLN A 262 -19.99 12.76 7.29
N TYR A 263 -19.45 12.35 8.44
CA TYR A 263 -18.67 13.24 9.33
C TYR A 263 -17.15 13.11 9.19
N ALA A 264 -16.69 12.03 8.59
CA ALA A 264 -15.26 11.77 8.36
C ALA A 264 -14.97 11.31 6.92
N PRO A 265 -15.51 11.99 5.87
CA PRO A 265 -15.42 11.50 4.50
C PRO A 265 -13.97 11.34 4.04
N PHE A 266 -13.10 12.27 4.38
CA PHE A 266 -11.68 12.20 4.03
C PHE A 266 -11.00 10.91 4.54
N ASN A 267 -11.30 10.48 5.78
CA ASN A 267 -10.68 9.28 6.34
C ASN A 267 -11.17 8.00 5.68
N TYR A 268 -12.42 7.96 5.24
CA TYR A 268 -12.96 6.86 4.43
C TYR A 268 -12.37 6.87 3.03
N ASN A 269 -12.37 8.01 2.34
CA ASN A 269 -11.91 8.13 0.96
C ASN A 269 -10.43 7.84 0.83
N ARG A 270 -9.57 8.34 1.74
CA ARG A 270 -8.12 8.06 1.72
C ARG A 270 -7.75 6.59 1.95
N SER A 271 -8.69 5.80 2.46
CA SER A 271 -8.55 4.36 2.72
C SER A 271 -9.33 3.51 1.71
N SER A 272 -10.15 4.15 0.87
CA SER A 272 -10.86 3.55 -0.26
C SER A 272 -10.02 3.64 -1.53
N VAL A 273 -10.38 2.85 -2.52
CA VAL A 273 -9.80 2.89 -3.87
C VAL A 273 -10.68 3.75 -4.78
N ILE A 274 -11.98 3.54 -4.69
CA ILE A 274 -13.00 4.34 -5.38
C ILE A 274 -14.02 4.88 -4.36
N GLU A 275 -14.68 5.96 -4.69
CA GLU A 275 -15.78 6.50 -3.91
C GLU A 275 -17.11 6.06 -4.52
N LEU A 276 -17.88 5.29 -3.74
CA LEU A 276 -19.26 4.92 -4.06
C LEU A 276 -20.20 5.57 -3.04
N ASP A 277 -21.40 5.92 -3.49
CA ASP A 277 -22.46 6.32 -2.59
C ASP A 277 -23.00 5.11 -1.78
N ALA A 278 -23.96 5.35 -0.87
CA ALA A 278 -24.55 4.30 -0.05
C ALA A 278 -25.34 3.25 -0.85
N ASN A 279 -25.65 3.52 -2.12
CA ASN A 279 -26.32 2.60 -3.03
C ASN A 279 -25.36 1.84 -3.95
N GLY A 280 -24.05 2.03 -3.78
CA GLY A 280 -23.03 1.38 -4.60
C GLY A 280 -22.83 2.04 -5.97
N VAL A 281 -23.25 3.30 -6.15
CA VAL A 281 -23.06 4.03 -7.41
C VAL A 281 -21.80 4.88 -7.32
N LEU A 282 -20.98 4.84 -8.37
CA LEU A 282 -19.78 5.64 -8.48
C LEU A 282 -20.09 7.15 -8.39
N VAL A 283 -19.41 7.84 -7.50
CA VAL A 283 -19.52 9.31 -7.38
C VAL A 283 -18.74 9.94 -8.54
N PRO A 284 -19.35 10.68 -9.47
CA PRO A 284 -18.68 11.08 -10.73
C PRO A 284 -17.40 11.89 -10.55
N ASP A 285 -17.38 12.83 -9.60
CA ASP A 285 -16.23 13.69 -9.30
C ASP A 285 -15.63 13.35 -7.94
N GLY A 286 -15.73 12.09 -7.53
CA GLY A 286 -15.28 11.61 -6.22
C GLY A 286 -13.75 11.55 -6.06
N ASP A 287 -13.34 11.38 -4.81
CA ASP A 287 -11.94 11.23 -4.44
C ASP A 287 -11.46 9.79 -4.70
N HIS A 288 -11.32 9.44 -5.97
CA HIS A 288 -10.92 8.09 -6.41
C HIS A 288 -9.40 7.93 -6.34
N MET A 289 -8.89 7.32 -5.28
CA MET A 289 -7.45 6.99 -5.13
C MET A 289 -6.96 6.06 -6.25
N ALA A 290 -7.86 5.33 -6.92
CA ALA A 290 -7.57 4.51 -8.10
C ALA A 290 -6.88 5.29 -9.24
N ARG A 291 -7.02 6.62 -9.31
CA ARG A 291 -6.30 7.48 -10.28
C ARG A 291 -4.78 7.27 -10.20
N ASN A 292 -4.27 7.01 -9.01
CA ASN A 292 -2.85 6.75 -8.76
C ASN A 292 -2.39 5.36 -9.24
N LEU A 293 -3.31 4.50 -9.67
CA LEU A 293 -3.05 3.14 -10.16
C LEU A 293 -3.05 3.04 -11.70
N SER A 294 -3.12 4.16 -12.42
CA SER A 294 -3.19 4.15 -13.89
C SER A 294 -2.07 3.36 -14.57
N GLU A 295 -0.89 3.27 -13.93
CA GLU A 295 0.29 2.58 -14.43
C GLU A 295 0.62 1.30 -13.64
N VAL A 296 -0.16 0.97 -12.61
CA VAL A 296 0.03 -0.24 -11.82
C VAL A 296 -0.81 -1.36 -12.41
N PRO A 297 -0.21 -2.49 -12.80
CA PRO A 297 -0.97 -3.68 -13.14
C PRO A 297 -1.86 -4.12 -11.98
N VAL A 298 -3.15 -4.16 -12.21
CA VAL A 298 -4.17 -4.56 -11.23
C VAL A 298 -4.95 -5.73 -11.78
N ARG A 299 -5.10 -6.79 -10.99
CA ARG A 299 -6.03 -7.87 -11.29
C ARG A 299 -7.05 -8.03 -10.18
N THR A 300 -8.32 -7.90 -10.52
CA THR A 300 -9.44 -8.05 -9.59
C THR A 300 -10.14 -9.37 -9.86
N TYR A 301 -10.22 -10.23 -8.86
CA TYR A 301 -11.04 -11.43 -8.85
C TYR A 301 -12.33 -11.19 -8.06
N TYR A 302 -13.44 -11.75 -8.54
CA TYR A 302 -14.68 -11.80 -7.78
C TYR A 302 -15.43 -13.10 -8.01
N GLY A 303 -16.11 -13.61 -6.98
CA GLY A 303 -16.96 -14.78 -7.08
C GLY A 303 -18.37 -14.41 -7.57
N VAL A 304 -18.85 -14.99 -8.66
CA VAL A 304 -20.20 -14.72 -9.21
C VAL A 304 -21.30 -15.06 -8.18
N GLY A 305 -21.07 -16.02 -7.30
CA GLY A 305 -21.99 -16.42 -6.23
C GLY A 305 -21.53 -16.00 -4.84
N ASP A 306 -20.71 -14.97 -4.72
CA ASP A 306 -20.23 -14.47 -3.43
C ASP A 306 -21.43 -13.96 -2.60
N GLY A 307 -21.55 -14.48 -1.37
CA GLY A 307 -22.63 -14.08 -0.44
C GLY A 307 -22.52 -12.65 0.06
N GLN A 308 -21.39 -12.00 -0.15
CA GLN A 308 -21.17 -10.56 0.08
C GLN A 308 -21.43 -9.79 -1.23
N GLY A 309 -22.65 -9.85 -1.75
CA GLY A 309 -23.01 -9.30 -3.06
C GLY A 309 -22.59 -7.85 -3.28
N TYR A 310 -22.57 -7.03 -2.23
CA TYR A 310 -22.11 -5.64 -2.32
C TYR A 310 -20.61 -5.52 -2.70
N LEU A 311 -19.78 -6.52 -2.36
CA LEU A 311 -18.37 -6.54 -2.78
C LEU A 311 -18.21 -6.92 -4.26
N VAL A 312 -19.16 -7.72 -4.78
CA VAL A 312 -19.24 -7.97 -6.23
C VAL A 312 -19.56 -6.68 -6.97
N ASP A 313 -20.53 -5.92 -6.47
CA ASP A 313 -20.89 -4.61 -7.04
C ASP A 313 -19.67 -3.66 -7.00
N GLU A 314 -18.92 -3.63 -5.88
CA GLU A 314 -17.68 -2.83 -5.77
C GLU A 314 -16.63 -3.26 -6.80
N ALA A 315 -16.44 -4.55 -7.05
CA ALA A 315 -15.50 -5.04 -8.06
C ALA A 315 -15.89 -4.61 -9.48
N LEU A 316 -17.18 -4.63 -9.79
CA LEU A 316 -17.70 -4.20 -11.09
C LEU A 316 -17.59 -2.68 -11.28
N GLN A 317 -17.87 -1.89 -10.23
CA GLN A 317 -17.69 -0.42 -10.26
C GLN A 317 -16.20 -0.04 -10.41
N LEU A 318 -15.32 -0.76 -9.70
CA LEU A 318 -13.88 -0.57 -9.84
C LEU A 318 -13.41 -0.84 -11.26
N ASP A 319 -13.86 -1.94 -11.87
CA ASP A 319 -13.53 -2.28 -13.27
C ASP A 319 -14.01 -1.19 -14.23
N GLY A 320 -15.24 -0.73 -14.06
CA GLY A 320 -15.79 0.39 -14.85
C GLY A 320 -14.93 1.63 -14.76
N PHE A 321 -14.45 2.00 -13.56
CA PHE A 321 -13.57 3.14 -13.37
C PHE A 321 -12.17 2.90 -13.93
N MET A 322 -11.53 1.79 -13.57
CA MET A 322 -10.16 1.46 -13.98
C MET A 322 -10.02 1.35 -15.49
N SER A 323 -11.01 0.83 -16.20
CA SER A 323 -11.00 0.74 -17.66
C SER A 323 -10.96 2.11 -18.35
N THR A 324 -11.30 3.20 -17.66
CA THR A 324 -11.19 4.57 -18.18
C THR A 324 -9.80 5.18 -18.00
N ILE A 325 -8.99 4.67 -17.10
CA ILE A 325 -7.69 5.25 -16.71
C ILE A 325 -6.48 4.35 -16.92
N SER A 326 -6.68 3.03 -17.05
CA SER A 326 -5.61 2.04 -17.14
C SER A 326 -5.90 0.98 -18.20
N SER A 327 -4.88 0.62 -18.98
CA SER A 327 -4.93 -0.52 -19.91
C SER A 327 -4.43 -1.83 -19.29
N THR A 328 -4.00 -1.80 -18.04
CA THR A 328 -3.38 -2.95 -17.35
C THR A 328 -4.26 -3.50 -16.23
N HIS A 329 -5.51 -3.07 -16.14
CA HIS A 329 -6.50 -3.64 -15.23
C HIS A 329 -7.16 -4.86 -15.87
N GLU A 330 -7.30 -5.93 -15.10
CA GLU A 330 -7.96 -7.16 -15.49
C GLU A 330 -9.04 -7.51 -14.46
N LEU A 331 -10.27 -7.80 -14.92
CA LEU A 331 -11.35 -8.31 -14.08
C LEU A 331 -11.59 -9.78 -14.40
N VAL A 332 -11.54 -10.64 -13.39
CA VAL A 332 -11.71 -12.09 -13.52
C VAL A 332 -12.89 -12.56 -12.67
N ALA A 333 -13.92 -13.05 -13.34
CA ALA A 333 -15.06 -13.68 -12.69
C ALA A 333 -14.75 -15.14 -12.36
N LEU A 334 -14.92 -15.53 -11.10
CA LEU A 334 -14.74 -16.90 -10.64
C LEU A 334 -16.09 -17.53 -10.33
N PRO A 335 -16.26 -18.85 -10.57
CA PRO A 335 -17.43 -19.55 -10.04
C PRO A 335 -17.42 -19.47 -8.50
N ALA A 336 -18.61 -19.44 -7.88
CA ALA A 336 -18.72 -19.53 -6.43
C ALA A 336 -18.35 -20.95 -5.99
N ASP A 337 -17.16 -21.09 -5.44
CA ASP A 337 -16.59 -22.42 -5.18
C ASP A 337 -16.23 -22.67 -3.71
N CYS A 338 -16.62 -21.76 -2.84
CA CYS A 338 -16.60 -22.04 -1.41
C CYS A 338 -17.80 -22.90 -1.01
N SER A 339 -17.59 -23.71 0.02
CA SER A 339 -18.71 -24.45 0.60
C SER A 339 -19.88 -23.51 0.89
N PRO A 340 -21.13 -23.96 0.75
CA PRO A 340 -22.31 -23.16 1.10
C PRO A 340 -22.27 -22.60 2.53
N ALA A 341 -21.50 -23.22 3.44
CA ALA A 341 -21.28 -22.77 4.79
C ALA A 341 -20.43 -21.47 4.89
N GLN A 342 -19.67 -21.15 3.87
CA GLN A 342 -18.85 -19.95 3.76
C GLN A 342 -19.50 -18.88 2.86
N GLY A 343 -20.70 -19.15 2.35
CA GLY A 343 -21.46 -18.19 1.55
C GLY A 343 -20.78 -17.79 0.23
N GLY A 344 -19.84 -18.57 -0.28
CA GLY A 344 -19.13 -18.22 -1.51
C GLY A 344 -17.98 -17.20 -1.31
N HIS A 345 -17.74 -16.73 -0.08
CA HIS A 345 -16.73 -15.71 0.22
C HIS A 345 -15.53 -16.33 0.94
N CYS A 346 -14.46 -16.68 0.19
CA CYS A 346 -13.25 -17.34 0.72
C CYS A 346 -12.04 -17.21 -0.20
N TRP A 347 -10.84 -17.44 0.35
CA TRP A 347 -9.60 -17.53 -0.43
C TRP A 347 -9.63 -18.61 -1.51
N GLY A 348 -10.23 -19.75 -1.25
CA GLY A 348 -10.19 -20.94 -2.12
C GLY A 348 -10.86 -20.79 -3.49
N THR A 349 -11.29 -19.59 -3.88
CA THR A 349 -11.84 -19.34 -5.21
C THR A 349 -10.78 -18.93 -6.23
N ILE A 350 -9.57 -18.59 -5.82
CA ILE A 350 -8.46 -18.28 -6.73
C ILE A 350 -7.44 -19.40 -6.78
N ASP A 351 -6.73 -19.50 -7.90
CA ASP A 351 -5.56 -20.36 -8.06
C ASP A 351 -4.30 -19.53 -7.74
N GLU A 352 -3.69 -19.74 -6.58
CA GLU A 352 -2.53 -18.99 -6.12
C GLU A 352 -1.30 -19.21 -7.02
N THR A 353 -1.22 -20.37 -7.71
CA THR A 353 -0.16 -20.63 -8.69
C THR A 353 -0.31 -19.68 -9.88
N GLU A 354 -1.52 -19.57 -10.42
CA GLU A 354 -1.84 -18.66 -11.54
C GLU A 354 -1.63 -17.19 -11.14
N VAL A 355 -2.03 -16.81 -9.90
CA VAL A 355 -1.78 -15.48 -9.35
C VAL A 355 -0.28 -15.18 -9.31
N CYS A 356 0.53 -16.10 -8.78
CA CYS A 356 1.98 -15.90 -8.69
C CYS A 356 2.65 -15.90 -10.07
N ASP A 357 2.20 -16.72 -11.02
CA ASP A 357 2.67 -16.72 -12.40
C ASP A 357 2.40 -15.36 -13.08
N TRP A 358 1.22 -14.79 -12.85
CA TRP A 358 0.88 -13.47 -13.37
C TRP A 358 1.75 -12.37 -12.72
N LEU A 359 1.93 -12.39 -11.39
CA LEU A 359 2.76 -11.43 -10.66
C LEU A 359 4.23 -11.51 -11.12
N GLU A 360 4.77 -12.70 -11.35
CA GLU A 360 6.16 -12.90 -11.75
C GLU A 360 6.53 -12.16 -13.05
N THR A 361 5.55 -11.95 -13.93
CA THR A 361 5.72 -11.20 -15.17
C THR A 361 5.80 -9.68 -14.97
N LYS A 362 5.54 -9.17 -13.75
CA LYS A 362 5.43 -7.74 -13.48
C LYS A 362 6.71 -7.21 -12.84
N VAL A 363 7.10 -6.02 -13.27
CA VAL A 363 8.23 -5.27 -12.72
C VAL A 363 7.75 -3.85 -12.54
N LEU A 364 8.17 -3.20 -11.46
CA LEU A 364 7.85 -1.79 -11.22
C LEU A 364 8.37 -0.96 -12.40
N GLY A 365 7.44 -0.33 -13.10
CA GLY A 365 7.76 0.53 -14.24
C GLY A 365 8.47 1.81 -13.79
N THR A 366 9.20 2.42 -14.70
CA THR A 366 9.62 3.82 -14.54
C THR A 366 8.35 4.67 -14.39
N PRO A 367 8.28 5.57 -13.38
CA PRO A 367 7.14 6.45 -13.22
C PRO A 367 6.80 7.17 -14.52
N GLY A 368 5.52 7.20 -14.87
CA GLY A 368 5.06 7.76 -16.12
C GLY A 368 5.37 9.23 -16.29
N GLN A 369 5.41 9.62 -17.54
CA GLN A 369 5.58 11.04 -17.92
C GLN A 369 4.23 11.79 -17.98
N ILE A 370 3.12 11.09 -17.86
CA ILE A 370 1.77 11.66 -17.86
C ILE A 370 0.94 10.93 -16.81
N GLY A 371 0.22 11.68 -15.99
CA GLY A 371 -0.65 11.08 -14.98
C GLY A 371 -1.48 12.09 -14.23
N GLN A 372 -2.30 11.55 -13.36
CA GLN A 372 -3.06 12.28 -12.35
C GLN A 372 -2.53 11.88 -10.98
N VAL A 373 -2.46 12.82 -10.06
CA VAL A 373 -2.12 12.56 -8.66
C VAL A 373 -3.31 12.96 -7.81
N LEU A 374 -3.68 12.07 -6.88
CA LEU A 374 -4.58 12.36 -5.77
C LEU A 374 -3.84 12.01 -4.48
N ALA A 375 -3.28 13.00 -3.80
CA ALA A 375 -2.46 12.83 -2.61
C ALA A 375 -3.25 13.18 -1.34
N ASP A 376 -3.26 12.27 -0.37
CA ASP A 376 -3.89 12.48 0.95
C ASP A 376 -2.90 12.98 2.02
N ARG A 377 -1.63 13.15 1.65
CA ARG A 377 -0.52 13.54 2.52
C ARG A 377 0.66 14.04 1.70
N ASN A 378 1.59 14.69 2.38
CA ASN A 378 2.91 14.94 1.79
C ASN A 378 3.64 13.60 1.59
N ALA A 379 4.02 13.31 0.37
CA ALA A 379 4.69 12.06 0.02
C ALA A 379 5.36 12.15 -1.36
N ARG A 380 6.21 11.16 -1.65
CA ARG A 380 6.74 10.95 -2.99
C ARG A 380 5.76 10.09 -3.82
N TRP A 381 5.45 10.58 -5.02
CA TRP A 381 4.56 9.96 -6.00
C TRP A 381 5.35 9.71 -7.29
N GLY A 382 5.94 8.52 -7.39
CA GLY A 382 6.88 8.24 -8.46
C GLY A 382 8.13 9.14 -8.38
N ASN A 383 8.29 10.02 -9.36
CA ASN A 383 9.41 11.00 -9.40
C ASN A 383 9.03 12.39 -8.85
N LEU A 384 7.86 12.54 -8.26
CA LEU A 384 7.32 13.82 -7.78
C LEU A 384 7.19 13.80 -6.26
N ASP A 385 7.86 14.72 -5.55
CA ASP A 385 7.58 14.99 -4.14
C ASP A 385 6.44 16.01 -4.07
N VAL A 386 5.36 15.65 -3.41
CA VAL A 386 4.13 16.45 -3.29
C VAL A 386 4.00 17.02 -1.88
N THR A 387 3.75 18.32 -1.77
CA THR A 387 3.43 18.99 -0.52
C THR A 387 2.06 19.64 -0.63
N SER A 388 1.21 19.36 0.35
CA SER A 388 -0.17 19.86 0.44
C SER A 388 -0.22 21.15 1.25
N THR A 389 -1.09 22.09 0.88
CA THR A 389 -1.35 23.32 1.63
C THR A 389 -2.06 23.04 2.95
N LEU A 390 -3.07 22.19 2.93
CA LEU A 390 -3.89 21.85 4.10
C LEU A 390 -3.87 20.32 4.33
N ALA A 391 -3.60 19.94 5.56
CA ALA A 391 -3.76 18.55 5.99
C ALA A 391 -5.25 18.18 6.10
N GLY A 392 -5.58 16.93 5.84
CA GLY A 392 -6.96 16.43 5.92
C GLY A 392 -7.84 16.79 4.71
N VAL A 393 -7.22 17.27 3.64
CA VAL A 393 -7.84 17.54 2.33
C VAL A 393 -6.93 16.94 1.27
N PHE A 394 -7.52 16.33 0.24
CA PHE A 394 -6.73 15.81 -0.87
C PHE A 394 -6.07 16.94 -1.67
N SER A 395 -4.85 16.69 -2.09
CA SER A 395 -4.19 17.47 -3.13
C SER A 395 -4.34 16.73 -4.45
N SER A 396 -4.74 17.44 -5.48
CA SER A 396 -4.90 16.84 -6.81
C SER A 396 -4.27 17.70 -7.89
N PHE A 397 -3.73 17.07 -8.92
CA PHE A 397 -3.25 17.73 -10.12
C PHE A 397 -3.04 16.74 -11.27
N ASP A 398 -3.11 17.25 -12.50
CA ASP A 398 -2.68 16.55 -13.69
C ASP A 398 -1.26 16.97 -14.04
N TYR A 399 -0.40 16.02 -14.40
CA TYR A 399 0.95 16.32 -14.83
C TYR A 399 1.30 15.66 -16.17
N SER A 400 2.22 16.30 -16.89
CA SER A 400 2.84 15.73 -18.09
C SER A 400 4.26 16.25 -18.20
N ILE A 401 5.22 15.34 -18.35
CA ILE A 401 6.65 15.62 -18.54
C ILE A 401 7.03 15.07 -19.91
N SER A 402 7.66 15.92 -20.74
CA SER A 402 8.08 15.55 -22.10
C SER A 402 9.54 15.85 -22.29
N SER A 403 10.39 14.83 -22.31
CA SER A 403 11.82 14.97 -22.64
C SER A 403 12.03 15.43 -24.08
N SER A 404 11.19 14.98 -25.02
CA SER A 404 11.30 15.37 -26.43
C SER A 404 10.91 16.83 -26.70
N GLN A 405 10.01 17.41 -25.89
CA GLN A 405 9.61 18.82 -25.94
C GLN A 405 10.34 19.66 -24.89
N ASN A 406 11.15 19.04 -24.07
CA ASN A 406 11.84 19.65 -22.92
C ASN A 406 10.87 20.48 -22.06
N SER A 407 9.76 19.87 -21.64
CA SER A 407 8.67 20.60 -21.02
C SER A 407 7.96 19.84 -19.92
N ILE A 408 7.35 20.61 -19.00
CA ILE A 408 6.51 20.14 -17.91
C ILE A 408 5.15 20.85 -17.99
N ARG A 409 4.09 20.11 -17.74
CA ARG A 409 2.74 20.65 -17.53
C ARG A 409 2.27 20.21 -16.14
N LEU A 410 1.71 21.13 -15.41
CA LEU A 410 1.08 20.96 -14.11
C LEU A 410 -0.20 21.75 -14.11
N LEU A 411 -1.34 21.09 -14.17
CA LEU A 411 -2.63 21.72 -14.42
C LEU A 411 -3.70 21.24 -13.43
N GLY A 412 -4.65 22.11 -13.17
CA GLY A 412 -5.83 21.77 -12.37
C GLY A 412 -5.50 21.45 -10.92
N SER A 413 -4.40 21.98 -10.40
CA SER A 413 -3.98 21.73 -9.03
C SER A 413 -4.99 22.29 -8.02
N SER A 414 -5.23 21.53 -6.98
CA SER A 414 -6.06 21.90 -5.84
C SER A 414 -5.38 21.45 -4.56
N ASN A 415 -5.40 22.28 -3.52
CA ASN A 415 -4.74 22.07 -2.22
C ASN A 415 -3.24 21.73 -2.35
N LEU A 416 -2.57 22.20 -3.39
CA LEU A 416 -1.17 21.96 -3.66
C LEU A 416 -0.35 23.16 -3.16
N GLU A 417 0.66 22.92 -2.30
CA GLU A 417 1.66 23.91 -1.93
C GLU A 417 2.83 23.85 -2.91
N SER A 418 3.36 22.63 -3.12
CA SER A 418 4.47 22.46 -4.06
C SER A 418 4.57 21.05 -4.64
N VAL A 419 5.21 20.99 -5.83
CA VAL A 419 5.72 19.76 -6.44
C VAL A 419 7.22 19.92 -6.66
N ARG A 420 8.00 18.93 -6.25
CA ARG A 420 9.44 18.87 -6.48
C ARG A 420 9.78 17.66 -7.34
N PHE A 421 10.72 17.83 -8.26
CA PHE A 421 11.29 16.74 -9.03
C PHE A 421 12.77 17.01 -9.33
N ASN A 422 13.52 15.92 -9.59
CA ASN A 422 14.91 16.02 -10.00
C ASN A 422 15.00 16.05 -11.54
N LEU A 423 15.71 17.05 -12.08
CA LEU A 423 15.81 17.27 -13.52
C LEU A 423 16.35 16.03 -14.27
N ASN A 424 17.35 15.36 -13.69
CA ASN A 424 17.96 14.17 -14.31
C ASN A 424 17.03 12.96 -14.26
N GLU A 425 16.23 12.79 -13.19
CA GLU A 425 15.29 11.67 -13.06
C GLU A 425 14.16 11.76 -14.07
N VAL A 426 13.74 12.98 -14.41
CA VAL A 426 12.66 13.20 -15.39
C VAL A 426 13.16 13.38 -16.82
N GLY A 427 14.46 13.34 -17.04
CA GLY A 427 15.08 13.34 -18.36
C GLY A 427 14.96 14.65 -19.15
N LEU A 428 14.92 15.79 -18.46
CA LEU A 428 14.91 17.11 -19.09
C LEU A 428 16.35 17.62 -19.33
N ASP A 429 16.54 18.36 -20.41
CA ASP A 429 17.82 18.92 -20.82
C ASP A 429 17.91 20.41 -20.46
N ARG A 430 18.79 20.72 -19.48
CA ARG A 430 19.03 22.11 -19.06
C ARG A 430 19.85 22.93 -20.07
N SER A 431 20.51 22.30 -21.03
CA SER A 431 21.27 23.03 -22.06
C SER A 431 20.38 23.68 -23.10
N SER A 432 19.10 23.37 -23.06
CA SER A 432 18.03 23.89 -23.93
C SER A 432 16.95 24.55 -23.08
N PRO A 433 16.17 25.50 -23.63
CA PRO A 433 15.06 26.09 -22.90
C PRO A 433 14.07 25.05 -22.38
N ILE A 434 13.69 25.13 -21.10
CA ILE A 434 12.69 24.29 -20.48
C ILE A 434 11.35 25.03 -20.45
N GLY A 435 10.34 24.44 -21.06
CA GLY A 435 8.97 24.96 -21.03
C GLY A 435 8.20 24.44 -19.82
N LEU A 436 7.55 25.35 -19.03
CA LEU A 436 6.60 24.94 -18.01
C LEU A 436 5.23 25.52 -18.33
N ARG A 437 4.22 24.70 -18.14
CA ARG A 437 2.83 25.10 -18.27
C ARG A 437 2.12 24.84 -16.94
N LEU A 438 1.86 25.90 -16.20
CA LEU A 438 1.34 25.86 -14.85
C LEU A 438 -0.04 26.51 -14.78
N GLY A 439 -0.95 25.91 -14.00
CA GLY A 439 -2.29 26.47 -13.79
C GLY A 439 -2.99 25.83 -12.61
N THR A 440 -3.45 26.66 -11.67
CA THR A 440 -4.14 26.23 -10.46
C THR A 440 -5.66 26.19 -10.68
N ALA A 441 -6.36 25.26 -10.05
CA ALA A 441 -7.83 25.24 -10.08
C ALA A 441 -8.44 26.16 -9.03
N ASP A 442 -7.78 26.33 -7.90
CA ASP A 442 -8.28 27.05 -6.72
C ASP A 442 -7.68 28.47 -6.56
N GLY A 443 -6.73 28.85 -7.43
CA GLY A 443 -6.04 30.15 -7.34
C GLY A 443 -5.05 30.24 -6.18
N SER A 444 -4.72 29.13 -5.51
CA SER A 444 -3.61 29.04 -4.56
C SER A 444 -2.27 29.19 -5.29
N GLY A 445 -1.25 29.64 -4.60
CA GLY A 445 0.08 29.77 -5.20
C GLY A 445 0.83 28.45 -5.21
N ASP A 446 0.86 27.75 -6.34
CA ASP A 446 1.63 26.52 -6.47
C ASP A 446 3.10 26.81 -6.77
N THR A 447 3.99 26.07 -6.13
CA THR A 447 5.42 26.16 -6.40
C THR A 447 5.95 24.86 -7.04
N VAL A 448 6.65 25.03 -8.14
CA VAL A 448 7.42 23.94 -8.77
C VAL A 448 8.88 24.09 -8.40
N HIS A 449 9.46 23.07 -7.77
CA HIS A 449 10.87 22.97 -7.43
C HIS A 449 11.58 22.01 -8.38
N ILE A 450 12.55 22.50 -9.10
CA ILE A 450 13.41 21.72 -9.99
C ILE A 450 14.77 21.58 -9.33
N THR A 451 15.09 20.40 -8.82
CA THR A 451 16.40 20.10 -8.19
C THR A 451 17.39 19.56 -9.22
N GLY A 452 18.69 19.69 -8.93
CA GLY A 452 19.76 19.27 -9.84
C GLY A 452 19.79 20.16 -11.10
N TYR A 453 19.37 21.42 -10.97
CA TYR A 453 19.31 22.35 -12.09
C TYR A 453 20.72 22.74 -12.59
N GLY A 454 21.71 22.81 -11.69
CA GLY A 454 23.14 22.97 -12.02
C GLY A 454 23.59 24.39 -12.32
N GLY A 455 22.96 25.40 -11.72
CA GLY A 455 23.30 26.82 -11.84
C GLY A 455 22.11 27.71 -12.16
N ALA A 456 22.21 28.99 -11.86
CA ALA A 456 21.10 29.94 -12.11
C ALA A 456 20.79 30.01 -13.62
N PRO A 457 19.51 30.05 -14.02
CA PRO A 457 19.12 30.28 -15.41
C PRO A 457 19.53 31.68 -15.88
N SER A 458 19.85 31.83 -17.16
CA SER A 458 20.23 33.13 -17.72
C SER A 458 19.04 34.11 -17.75
N SER A 459 17.83 33.59 -17.94
CA SER A 459 16.60 34.37 -17.87
C SER A 459 15.37 33.48 -17.76
N ILE A 460 14.30 34.00 -17.18
CA ILE A 460 12.99 33.32 -17.15
C ILE A 460 11.91 34.26 -17.73
N VAL A 461 11.12 33.71 -18.63
CA VAL A 461 10.03 34.43 -19.30
C VAL A 461 8.68 33.81 -18.93
N ARG A 462 7.70 34.64 -18.56
CA ARG A 462 6.32 34.22 -18.30
C ARG A 462 5.37 34.91 -19.29
N ASN A 463 4.63 34.14 -20.07
CA ASN A 463 3.71 34.64 -21.07
C ASN A 463 4.34 35.70 -22.02
N GLY A 464 5.62 35.50 -22.39
CA GLY A 464 6.38 36.42 -23.26
C GLY A 464 7.06 37.59 -22.54
N TRP A 465 6.89 37.74 -21.23
CA TRP A 465 7.49 38.82 -20.45
C TRP A 465 8.61 38.30 -19.54
N LEU A 466 9.73 39.01 -19.50
CA LEU A 466 10.84 38.72 -18.59
C LEU A 466 10.37 38.88 -17.13
N VAL A 467 10.69 37.87 -16.30
CA VAL A 467 10.44 37.89 -14.86
C VAL A 467 11.77 38.04 -14.15
N ILE A 468 11.89 39.03 -13.26
CA ILE A 468 13.10 39.23 -12.47
C ILE A 468 13.12 38.21 -11.33
N GLU A 469 14.31 37.72 -11.01
CA GLU A 469 14.53 36.85 -9.85
C GLU A 469 14.11 37.53 -8.55
N ASP A 470 13.32 36.86 -7.74
CA ASP A 470 12.84 37.33 -6.44
C ASP A 470 12.77 36.19 -5.43
N CYS A 471 13.78 36.10 -4.58
CA CYS A 471 13.87 35.12 -3.49
C CYS A 471 13.30 35.63 -2.16
N SER A 472 12.92 36.90 -2.07
CA SER A 472 12.61 37.56 -0.79
C SER A 472 11.13 37.94 -0.61
N SER A 473 10.38 38.01 -1.69
CA SER A 473 9.02 38.56 -1.72
C SER A 473 7.94 37.50 -1.57
N ALA A 474 6.85 37.87 -0.91
CA ALA A 474 5.59 37.13 -0.99
C ALA A 474 4.79 37.50 -2.25
N SER A 475 5.30 38.42 -3.11
CA SER A 475 4.66 38.81 -4.36
C SER A 475 4.74 37.67 -5.40
N LEU A 476 3.68 37.48 -6.14
CA LEU A 476 3.52 36.41 -7.12
C LEU A 476 3.07 37.00 -8.47
N PRO A 477 3.40 36.40 -9.61
CA PRO A 477 4.26 35.22 -9.84
C PRO A 477 5.76 35.54 -9.72
N ARG A 478 6.57 34.53 -9.34
CA ARG A 478 8.01 34.72 -9.10
C ARG A 478 8.84 33.47 -9.43
N TRP A 479 10.16 33.64 -9.48
CA TRP A 479 11.12 32.55 -9.46
C TRP A 479 12.33 32.91 -8.59
N CYS A 480 13.01 31.89 -8.11
CA CYS A 480 14.22 32.00 -7.31
C CYS A 480 15.13 30.77 -7.55
N TYR A 481 16.44 30.99 -7.63
CA TYR A 481 17.41 29.92 -7.64
C TYR A 481 18.18 29.88 -6.33
N ASP A 482 18.20 28.75 -5.68
CA ASP A 482 19.02 28.49 -4.48
C ASP A 482 20.26 27.67 -4.86
N PRO A 483 21.46 28.30 -4.85
CA PRO A 483 22.70 27.62 -5.18
C PRO A 483 23.15 26.60 -4.12
N SER A 484 22.67 26.71 -2.88
CA SER A 484 23.05 25.79 -1.80
C SER A 484 22.39 24.42 -1.94
N THR A 485 21.18 24.37 -2.51
CA THR A 485 20.42 23.14 -2.77
C THR A 485 20.32 22.79 -4.26
N ASP A 486 20.92 23.62 -5.11
CA ASP A 486 20.83 23.50 -6.58
C ASP A 486 19.35 23.39 -7.03
N THR A 487 18.50 24.29 -6.52
CA THR A 487 17.06 24.24 -6.74
C THR A 487 16.55 25.50 -7.41
N LEU A 488 15.90 25.35 -8.56
CA LEU A 488 15.10 26.40 -9.18
C LEU A 488 13.65 26.28 -8.72
N SER A 489 13.10 27.35 -8.15
CA SER A 489 11.72 27.43 -7.67
C SER A 489 10.93 28.42 -8.52
N ILE A 490 9.76 27.99 -9.03
CA ILE A 490 8.86 28.85 -9.82
C ILE A 490 7.48 28.78 -9.16
N THR A 491 6.93 29.93 -8.77
CA THR A 491 5.62 30.02 -8.13
C THR A 491 4.62 30.72 -9.06
N GLU A 492 3.48 30.10 -9.25
CA GLU A 492 2.37 30.58 -10.09
C GLU A 492 1.06 30.64 -9.31
N THR A 493 0.28 31.69 -9.48
CA THR A 493 -1.03 31.88 -8.83
C THR A 493 -2.18 32.03 -9.82
N ALA A 494 -1.88 32.04 -11.11
CA ALA A 494 -2.95 32.26 -12.09
C ALA A 494 -3.91 31.07 -12.15
N PRO A 495 -5.23 31.29 -11.99
CA PRO A 495 -6.23 30.27 -12.24
C PRO A 495 -6.28 29.87 -13.72
N GLN A 496 -5.70 30.68 -14.60
CA GLN A 496 -5.51 30.37 -16.02
C GLN A 496 -4.09 29.86 -16.24
N THR A 497 -3.94 29.00 -17.23
CA THR A 497 -2.65 28.42 -17.58
C THR A 497 -1.63 29.50 -17.96
N ALA A 498 -0.55 29.58 -17.24
CA ALA A 498 0.62 30.40 -17.54
C ALA A 498 1.71 29.58 -18.24
N LEU A 499 2.38 30.20 -19.21
CA LEU A 499 3.50 29.63 -19.92
C LEU A 499 4.81 30.24 -19.41
N TRP A 500 5.68 29.41 -18.87
CA TRP A 500 6.98 29.77 -18.41
C TRP A 500 8.05 29.17 -19.34
N THR A 501 9.08 29.92 -19.61
CA THR A 501 10.27 29.45 -20.35
C THR A 501 11.49 29.76 -19.51
N VAL A 502 12.23 28.75 -19.14
CA VAL A 502 13.50 28.83 -18.41
C VAL A 502 14.62 28.69 -19.41
N ASN A 503 15.40 29.74 -19.60
CA ASN A 503 16.55 29.72 -20.51
C ASN A 503 17.82 29.32 -19.76
N PRO A 504 18.67 28.51 -20.39
CA PRO A 504 19.91 27.99 -19.81
C PRO A 504 20.84 29.06 -19.23
#